data_01de0a3aa522fe5bfa331855040fd07a
#
_entry.id   01de0a3aa522fe5bfa331855040fd07a
#
_cell.length_a   1.000
_cell.length_b   1.000
_cell.length_c   1.000
_cell.angle_alpha   90.00
_cell.angle_beta   90.00
_cell.angle_gamma   90.00
#
_symmetry.space_group_name_H-M   'P 1'
#
loop_
_entity.id
_entity.type
_entity.pdbx_description
1 polymer ?
#
loop_
_entity_poly.entity_id
_entity_poly.type
_entity_poly.pdbx_seq_one_letter_code
_entity_poly.pdbx_strand_id
1 'polypeptide(L)'
;RGKVKAIWPIAASKVEIFLDNKELFDSSNRMWYVVNLGNEKVKLKPDEILHFKGMTFDGIRGIKPINYLKSLIQNDSSGTDYINKFYQNGMQTKGSIQYVGDLDKKAEETFRAKFEQMSNGLKNAHRVSLLPLGYQFQPISLSMADAQFLENNELTIRQIAAAFGIKMHQLNDLDRATHTNIEEQQRQFYVDTLMANLTMYEQEMTYKLLLNSELSEGYYCKFNVDALTRADIKTRYE
;
A
#
# COMPACT_ATOMS: atom_id res chain seq x y z
N ARG A 1 26.64 7.46 29.35
CA ARG A 1 26.53 7.51 27.89
C ARG A 1 27.72 8.27 27.33
N GLY A 2 28.37 7.73 26.27
CA GLY A 2 29.46 8.44 25.56
C GLY A 2 28.93 9.27 24.40
N LYS A 3 29.79 10.10 23.79
CA LYS A 3 29.42 10.84 22.58
C LYS A 3 29.21 9.89 21.39
N VAL A 4 28.10 10.09 20.66
CA VAL A 4 27.83 9.36 19.43
C VAL A 4 28.85 9.73 18.36
N LYS A 5 29.53 8.74 17.78
CA LYS A 5 30.54 8.96 16.71
C LYS A 5 29.93 8.77 15.32
N ALA A 6 29.02 7.81 15.17
CA ALA A 6 28.38 7.49 13.90
C ALA A 6 27.05 6.79 14.13
N ILE A 7 26.14 6.90 13.15
CA ILE A 7 24.84 6.22 13.11
C ILE A 7 24.82 5.40 11.84
N TRP A 8 24.52 4.10 11.98
CA TRP A 8 24.45 3.16 10.86
C TRP A 8 23.03 2.68 10.67
N PRO A 9 22.46 2.81 9.46
CA PRO A 9 21.14 2.29 9.18
C PRO A 9 21.15 0.75 9.14
N ILE A 10 20.19 0.13 9.83
CA ILE A 10 20.01 -1.31 9.87
C ILE A 10 18.62 -1.62 9.32
N ALA A 11 18.54 -2.55 8.36
CA ALA A 11 17.25 -2.98 7.83
C ALA A 11 16.43 -3.67 8.93
N ALA A 12 15.19 -3.25 9.11
CA ALA A 12 14.29 -3.80 10.15
C ALA A 12 14.08 -5.32 10.02
N SER A 13 14.18 -5.86 8.80
CA SER A 13 14.09 -7.31 8.54
C SER A 13 15.25 -8.13 9.14
N LYS A 14 16.35 -7.47 9.47
CA LYS A 14 17.53 -8.11 10.10
C LYS A 14 17.54 -8.00 11.63
N VAL A 15 16.53 -7.36 12.21
CA VAL A 15 16.47 -7.10 13.65
C VAL A 15 15.32 -7.86 14.28
N GLU A 16 15.65 -8.65 15.30
CA GLU A 16 14.67 -9.34 16.14
C GLU A 16 14.65 -8.69 17.52
N ILE A 17 13.46 -8.51 18.08
CA ILE A 17 13.28 -7.94 19.42
C ILE A 17 12.96 -9.08 20.38
N PHE A 18 13.79 -9.23 21.40
CA PHE A 18 13.61 -10.20 22.46
C PHE A 18 13.23 -9.49 23.75
N LEU A 19 12.23 -10.04 24.43
CA LEU A 19 11.80 -9.63 25.75
C LEU A 19 12.19 -10.74 26.75
N ASP A 20 12.86 -10.38 27.82
CA ASP A 20 13.13 -11.29 28.91
C ASP A 20 12.02 -11.17 29.96
N ASN A 21 11.27 -12.26 30.15
CA ASN A 21 10.14 -12.30 31.08
C ASN A 21 10.53 -12.93 32.44
N LYS A 22 11.82 -13.18 32.70
CA LYS A 22 12.23 -13.98 33.86
C LYS A 22 12.09 -13.29 35.21
N GLU A 23 12.08 -11.93 35.23
CA GLU A 23 11.94 -11.22 36.51
C GLU A 23 10.94 -10.06 36.35
N LEU A 24 9.83 -10.19 37.10
CA LEU A 24 8.71 -9.21 37.03
C LEU A 24 9.07 -7.84 37.62
N PHE A 25 10.12 -7.76 38.45
CA PHE A 25 10.48 -6.58 39.23
C PHE A 25 11.85 -5.98 38.90
N ASP A 26 12.67 -6.64 38.07
CA ASP A 26 13.93 -6.05 37.60
C ASP A 26 13.72 -5.30 36.29
N SER A 27 13.78 -3.98 36.35
CA SER A 27 13.56 -3.08 35.23
C SER A 27 14.77 -2.92 34.30
N SER A 28 15.94 -3.42 34.70
CA SER A 28 17.17 -3.32 33.93
C SER A 28 17.27 -4.45 32.92
N ASN A 29 17.19 -4.13 31.63
CA ASN A 29 17.50 -5.03 30.49
C ASN A 29 16.43 -6.06 30.09
N ARG A 30 15.15 -5.72 30.16
CA ARG A 30 14.06 -6.59 29.68
C ARG A 30 13.99 -6.72 28.16
N MET A 31 14.53 -5.77 27.41
CA MET A 31 14.43 -5.73 25.94
C MET A 31 15.81 -5.74 25.32
N TRP A 32 15.99 -6.58 24.31
CA TRP A 32 17.20 -6.70 23.53
C TRP A 32 16.88 -6.68 22.06
N TYR A 33 17.74 -6.03 21.28
CA TYR A 33 17.70 -6.10 19.83
C TYR A 33 18.81 -7.05 19.38
N VAL A 34 18.43 -8.07 18.62
CA VAL A 34 19.37 -9.00 18.01
C VAL A 34 19.43 -8.72 16.52
N VAL A 35 20.58 -8.26 16.08
CA VAL A 35 20.84 -7.92 14.68
C VAL A 35 21.54 -9.09 14.00
N ASN A 36 20.94 -9.59 12.91
CA ASN A 36 21.49 -10.65 12.09
C ASN A 36 22.36 -10.05 10.98
N LEU A 37 23.66 -10.18 11.06
CA LEU A 37 24.66 -9.70 10.10
C LEU A 37 25.21 -10.85 9.21
N GLY A 38 24.35 -11.74 8.77
CA GLY A 38 24.76 -12.94 8.03
C GLY A 38 25.18 -14.05 8.99
N ASN A 39 26.48 -14.28 9.18
CA ASN A 39 26.98 -15.35 10.05
C ASN A 39 27.08 -14.95 11.54
N GLU A 40 26.94 -13.67 11.84
CA GLU A 40 27.06 -13.15 13.20
C GLU A 40 25.74 -12.58 13.71
N LYS A 41 25.44 -12.81 14.99
CA LYS A 41 24.34 -12.20 15.73
C LYS A 41 24.87 -11.25 16.77
N VAL A 42 24.54 -9.97 16.64
CA VAL A 42 24.95 -8.94 17.58
C VAL A 42 23.77 -8.57 18.46
N LYS A 43 23.97 -8.58 19.78
CA LYS A 43 22.97 -8.13 20.76
C LYS A 43 23.22 -6.69 21.10
N LEU A 44 22.18 -5.86 20.95
CA LEU A 44 22.22 -4.44 21.26
C LEU A 44 21.20 -4.12 22.36
N LYS A 45 21.58 -3.20 23.25
CA LYS A 45 20.67 -2.66 24.27
C LYS A 45 19.76 -1.59 23.65
N PRO A 46 18.63 -1.28 24.29
CA PRO A 46 17.73 -0.21 23.83
C PRO A 46 18.42 1.16 23.65
N ASP A 47 19.45 1.44 24.46
CA ASP A 47 20.21 2.69 24.40
C ASP A 47 21.22 2.76 23.24
N GLU A 48 21.50 1.62 22.60
CA GLU A 48 22.48 1.48 21.52
C GLU A 48 21.82 1.53 20.14
N ILE A 49 20.49 1.57 20.06
CA ILE A 49 19.74 1.56 18.82
C ILE A 49 18.65 2.63 18.80
N LEU A 50 18.54 3.36 17.70
CA LEU A 50 17.40 4.24 17.43
C LEU A 50 16.27 3.39 16.79
N HIS A 51 15.17 3.24 17.51
CA HIS A 51 14.06 2.45 17.05
C HIS A 51 12.88 3.36 16.67
N PHE A 52 12.78 3.70 15.40
CA PHE A 52 11.66 4.44 14.85
C PHE A 52 10.53 3.47 14.51
N LYS A 53 9.42 3.57 15.21
CA LYS A 53 8.25 2.71 15.03
C LYS A 53 7.02 3.54 14.74
N GLY A 54 6.24 3.13 13.75
CA GLY A 54 4.94 3.72 13.48
C GLY A 54 3.90 3.29 14.51
N MET A 55 2.63 3.22 14.10
CA MET A 55 1.56 2.71 14.95
C MET A 55 1.92 1.34 15.54
N THR A 56 1.58 1.11 16.79
CA THR A 56 1.91 -0.12 17.53
C THR A 56 0.74 -0.52 18.45
N PHE A 57 0.53 -1.82 18.64
CA PHE A 57 -0.43 -2.34 19.62
C PHE A 57 0.22 -2.75 20.94
N ASP A 58 1.46 -3.21 20.88
CA ASP A 58 2.21 -3.72 22.04
C ASP A 58 3.20 -2.69 22.62
N GLY A 59 3.30 -1.53 22.01
CA GLY A 59 4.28 -0.50 22.38
C GLY A 59 5.72 -0.83 21.96
N ILE A 60 5.98 -2.02 21.43
CA ILE A 60 7.33 -2.55 21.16
C ILE A 60 7.60 -2.60 19.67
N ARG A 61 6.68 -3.18 18.90
CA ARG A 61 6.83 -3.41 17.46
C ARG A 61 5.87 -2.53 16.67
N GLY A 62 6.38 -1.88 15.64
CA GLY A 62 5.53 -1.18 14.68
C GLY A 62 4.72 -2.15 13.84
N ILE A 63 3.49 -1.78 13.55
CA ILE A 63 2.58 -2.51 12.69
C ILE A 63 2.98 -2.27 11.23
N LYS A 64 2.96 -3.32 10.42
CA LYS A 64 3.16 -3.20 8.97
C LYS A 64 1.81 -2.84 8.30
N PRO A 65 1.64 -1.64 7.75
CA PRO A 65 0.37 -1.24 7.12
C PRO A 65 -0.07 -2.21 6.03
N ILE A 66 0.88 -2.76 5.27
CA ILE A 66 0.61 -3.71 4.19
C ILE A 66 -0.14 -4.97 4.66
N ASN A 67 0.02 -5.39 5.92
CA ASN A 67 -0.70 -6.56 6.43
C ASN A 67 -2.21 -6.30 6.55
N TYR A 68 -2.60 -5.07 6.84
CA TYR A 68 -4.01 -4.65 6.92
C TYR A 68 -4.61 -4.35 5.55
N LEU A 69 -3.77 -3.94 4.62
CA LEU A 69 -4.16 -3.67 3.24
C LEU A 69 -4.14 -4.91 2.34
N LYS A 70 -3.68 -6.05 2.87
CA LYS A 70 -3.45 -7.26 2.06
C LYS A 70 -4.69 -7.69 1.27
N SER A 71 -5.84 -7.77 1.91
CA SER A 71 -7.10 -8.16 1.24
C SER A 71 -7.51 -7.14 0.18
N LEU A 72 -7.33 -5.86 0.46
CA LEU A 72 -7.63 -4.78 -0.48
C LEU A 72 -6.74 -4.87 -1.72
N ILE A 73 -5.43 -5.04 -1.53
CA ILE A 73 -4.44 -5.19 -2.62
C ILE A 73 -4.73 -6.47 -3.42
N GLN A 74 -5.09 -7.56 -2.76
CA GLN A 74 -5.44 -8.81 -3.45
C GLN A 74 -6.71 -8.68 -4.28
N ASN A 75 -7.72 -7.99 -3.79
CA ASN A 75 -8.96 -7.73 -4.52
C ASN A 75 -8.69 -6.87 -5.78
N ASP A 76 -7.88 -5.83 -5.65
CA ASP A 76 -7.47 -4.96 -6.74
C ASP A 76 -6.68 -5.72 -7.81
N SER A 77 -5.69 -6.52 -7.39
CA SER A 77 -4.92 -7.39 -8.29
C SER A 77 -5.82 -8.38 -9.01
N SER A 78 -6.76 -9.03 -8.31
CA SER A 78 -7.71 -9.97 -8.91
C SER A 78 -8.65 -9.29 -9.89
N GLY A 79 -9.07 -8.07 -9.60
CA GLY A 79 -9.87 -7.24 -10.52
C GLY A 79 -9.09 -6.89 -11.79
N THR A 80 -7.85 -6.47 -11.63
CA THR A 80 -6.94 -6.18 -12.75
C THR A 80 -6.69 -7.43 -13.61
N ASP A 81 -6.45 -8.58 -12.99
CA ASP A 81 -6.26 -9.86 -13.69
C ASP A 81 -7.53 -10.26 -14.46
N TYR A 82 -8.71 -10.03 -13.88
CA TYR A 82 -9.98 -10.27 -14.54
C TYR A 82 -10.12 -9.41 -15.80
N ILE A 83 -9.87 -8.11 -15.70
CA ILE A 83 -9.93 -7.17 -16.83
C ILE A 83 -8.90 -7.54 -17.91
N ASN A 84 -7.68 -7.87 -17.53
CA ASN A 84 -6.64 -8.31 -18.47
C ASN A 84 -7.08 -9.55 -19.24
N LYS A 85 -7.64 -10.55 -18.56
CA LYS A 85 -8.21 -11.75 -19.21
C LYS A 85 -9.39 -11.42 -20.11
N PHE A 86 -10.24 -10.48 -19.70
CA PHE A 86 -11.36 -10.01 -20.49
C PHE A 86 -10.90 -9.38 -21.81
N TYR A 87 -9.90 -8.48 -21.77
CA TYR A 87 -9.32 -7.89 -22.97
C TYR A 87 -8.56 -8.90 -23.83
N GLN A 88 -7.81 -9.81 -23.23
CA GLN A 88 -7.10 -10.87 -23.97
C GLN A 88 -8.06 -11.82 -24.71
N ASN A 89 -9.21 -12.10 -24.12
CA ASN A 89 -10.24 -12.95 -24.71
C ASN A 89 -11.13 -12.22 -25.73
N GLY A 90 -10.78 -10.99 -26.12
CA GLY A 90 -11.46 -10.25 -27.19
C GLY A 90 -12.75 -9.55 -26.76
N MET A 91 -12.89 -9.18 -25.49
CA MET A 91 -14.05 -8.48 -24.93
C MET A 91 -15.39 -9.23 -25.13
N GLN A 92 -15.32 -10.51 -25.42
CA GLN A 92 -16.55 -11.28 -25.63
C GLN A 92 -17.05 -11.83 -24.29
N THR A 93 -18.24 -11.40 -23.96
CA THR A 93 -19.04 -11.97 -22.88
C THR A 93 -19.22 -13.44 -23.11
N LYS A 94 -19.02 -14.23 -22.05
CA LYS A 94 -19.46 -15.63 -22.06
C LYS A 94 -20.95 -15.67 -22.44
N GLY A 95 -21.25 -16.24 -23.57
CA GLY A 95 -22.58 -16.46 -24.03
C GLY A 95 -22.91 -17.95 -23.98
N SER A 96 -24.17 -18.29 -23.95
CA SER A 96 -24.64 -19.64 -24.19
C SER A 96 -24.98 -19.82 -25.67
N ILE A 97 -24.54 -20.95 -26.23
CA ILE A 97 -24.96 -21.34 -27.57
C ILE A 97 -26.07 -22.39 -27.40
N GLN A 98 -27.26 -22.03 -27.82
CA GLN A 98 -28.38 -22.95 -27.83
C GLN A 98 -28.46 -23.66 -29.21
N TYR A 99 -28.66 -24.96 -29.20
CA TYR A 99 -28.83 -25.77 -30.37
C TYR A 99 -30.13 -26.57 -30.25
N VAL A 100 -30.89 -26.60 -31.32
CA VAL A 100 -32.13 -27.38 -31.40
C VAL A 100 -31.83 -28.73 -32.06
N GLY A 101 -31.64 -29.78 -31.26
CA GLY A 101 -31.31 -31.13 -31.70
C GLY A 101 -30.29 -31.83 -30.81
N ASP A 102 -30.07 -33.13 -31.04
CA ASP A 102 -29.02 -33.88 -30.33
C ASP A 102 -27.70 -33.77 -31.09
N LEU A 103 -26.66 -33.31 -30.40
CA LEU A 103 -25.29 -33.26 -30.88
C LEU A 103 -24.51 -34.46 -30.35
N ASP A 104 -23.84 -35.18 -31.27
CA ASP A 104 -22.84 -36.16 -30.86
C ASP A 104 -21.66 -35.44 -30.16
N LYS A 105 -21.11 -36.02 -29.09
CA LYS A 105 -20.03 -35.45 -28.28
C LYS A 105 -18.85 -34.97 -29.12
N LYS A 106 -18.51 -35.72 -30.17
CA LYS A 106 -17.42 -35.36 -31.07
C LYS A 106 -17.73 -34.14 -31.93
N ALA A 107 -18.97 -33.96 -32.31
CA ALA A 107 -19.43 -32.78 -33.05
C ALA A 107 -19.48 -31.55 -32.13
N GLU A 108 -19.86 -31.71 -30.86
CA GLU A 108 -19.86 -30.69 -29.85
C GLU A 108 -18.42 -30.15 -29.58
N GLU A 109 -17.47 -31.04 -29.34
CA GLU A 109 -16.05 -30.69 -29.11
C GLU A 109 -15.47 -29.98 -30.33
N THR A 110 -15.73 -30.44 -31.52
CA THR A 110 -15.24 -29.83 -32.77
C THR A 110 -15.85 -28.44 -32.97
N PHE A 111 -17.13 -28.27 -32.69
CA PHE A 111 -17.79 -26.99 -32.78
C PHE A 111 -17.25 -26.01 -31.75
N ARG A 112 -17.11 -26.45 -30.49
CA ARG A 112 -16.55 -25.65 -29.39
C ARG A 112 -15.15 -25.14 -29.75
N ALA A 113 -14.25 -26.02 -30.19
CA ALA A 113 -12.90 -25.66 -30.59
C ALA A 113 -12.85 -24.61 -31.72
N LYS A 114 -13.70 -24.80 -32.76
CA LYS A 114 -13.80 -23.83 -33.87
C LYS A 114 -14.41 -22.51 -33.43
N PHE A 115 -15.42 -22.54 -32.56
CA PHE A 115 -16.02 -21.31 -32.05
C PHE A 115 -15.09 -20.53 -31.17
N GLU A 116 -14.35 -21.18 -30.27
CA GLU A 116 -13.30 -20.57 -29.45
C GLU A 116 -12.19 -19.96 -30.31
N GLN A 117 -11.76 -20.63 -31.37
CA GLN A 117 -10.75 -20.12 -32.29
C GLN A 117 -11.23 -18.88 -33.06
N MET A 118 -12.52 -18.79 -33.39
CA MET A 118 -13.11 -17.63 -34.08
C MET A 118 -13.40 -16.47 -33.14
N SER A 119 -13.71 -16.75 -31.88
CA SER A 119 -14.19 -15.76 -30.92
C SER A 119 -13.12 -15.21 -29.99
N ASN A 120 -12.01 -15.90 -29.81
CA ASN A 120 -10.96 -15.50 -28.88
C ASN A 120 -9.87 -14.63 -29.52
N GLY A 121 -9.34 -13.68 -28.74
CA GLY A 121 -8.20 -12.84 -29.05
C GLY A 121 -8.54 -11.48 -29.68
N LEU A 122 -7.69 -10.49 -29.39
CA LEU A 122 -7.82 -9.10 -29.88
C LEU A 122 -7.96 -8.98 -31.41
N LYS A 123 -7.37 -9.91 -32.16
CA LYS A 123 -7.45 -9.93 -33.64
C LYS A 123 -8.84 -10.27 -34.16
N ASN A 124 -9.67 -10.91 -33.33
CA ASN A 124 -11.03 -11.32 -33.69
C ASN A 124 -12.09 -10.40 -33.06
N ALA A 125 -11.70 -9.43 -32.30
CA ALA A 125 -12.57 -8.39 -31.78
C ALA A 125 -13.27 -7.68 -32.94
N HIS A 126 -14.57 -7.52 -32.87
CA HIS A 126 -15.42 -6.89 -33.90
C HIS A 126 -15.65 -7.72 -35.18
N ARG A 127 -15.29 -8.99 -35.23
CA ARG A 127 -15.66 -9.87 -36.35
C ARG A 127 -17.03 -10.48 -36.15
N VAL A 128 -17.79 -10.55 -37.22
CA VAL A 128 -19.09 -11.25 -37.25
C VAL A 128 -18.82 -12.76 -37.34
N SER A 129 -19.29 -13.51 -36.34
CA SER A 129 -19.22 -14.97 -36.34
C SER A 129 -20.47 -15.52 -37.05
N LEU A 130 -20.26 -16.39 -38.04
CA LEU A 130 -21.35 -17.10 -38.69
C LEU A 130 -21.67 -18.36 -37.90
N LEU A 131 -22.91 -18.45 -37.43
CA LEU A 131 -23.41 -19.65 -36.77
C LEU A 131 -24.19 -20.52 -37.79
N PRO A 132 -24.02 -21.86 -37.76
CA PRO A 132 -24.82 -22.77 -38.59
C PRO A 132 -26.29 -22.69 -38.24
N LEU A 133 -27.13 -23.17 -39.16
CA LEU A 133 -28.59 -23.21 -38.98
C LEU A 133 -28.92 -24.02 -37.71
N GLY A 134 -29.76 -23.48 -36.85
CA GLY A 134 -30.20 -24.14 -35.59
C GLY A 134 -29.38 -23.73 -34.35
N TYR A 135 -28.31 -22.94 -34.50
CA TYR A 135 -27.55 -22.39 -33.38
C TYR A 135 -27.95 -20.95 -33.10
N GLN A 136 -28.24 -20.66 -31.84
CA GLN A 136 -28.51 -19.30 -31.38
C GLN A 136 -27.50 -18.93 -30.28
N PHE A 137 -26.84 -17.80 -30.44
CA PHE A 137 -25.96 -17.25 -29.44
C PHE A 137 -26.72 -16.26 -28.54
N GLN A 138 -26.74 -16.54 -27.26
CA GLN A 138 -27.29 -15.63 -26.25
C GLN A 138 -26.12 -15.02 -25.46
N PRO A 139 -25.81 -13.75 -25.69
CA PRO A 139 -24.77 -13.09 -24.92
C PRO A 139 -25.23 -12.88 -23.47
N ILE A 140 -24.38 -13.20 -22.52
CA ILE A 140 -24.55 -12.79 -21.13
C ILE A 140 -23.96 -11.39 -21.00
N SER A 141 -24.81 -10.39 -20.94
CA SER A 141 -24.42 -9.00 -20.86
C SER A 141 -23.77 -8.69 -19.51
N LEU A 142 -22.50 -8.27 -19.50
CA LEU A 142 -21.76 -7.82 -18.33
C LEU A 142 -21.52 -6.31 -18.32
N SER A 143 -22.37 -5.55 -19.02
CA SER A 143 -22.18 -4.09 -19.21
C SER A 143 -22.17 -3.24 -17.93
N MET A 144 -22.62 -3.75 -16.77
CA MET A 144 -22.50 -3.08 -15.48
C MET A 144 -21.14 -3.29 -14.78
N ALA A 145 -20.38 -4.32 -15.18
CA ALA A 145 -19.12 -4.65 -14.50
C ALA A 145 -18.00 -3.66 -14.80
N ASP A 146 -18.00 -3.04 -15.99
CA ASP A 146 -16.93 -2.16 -16.42
C ASP A 146 -16.95 -0.80 -15.69
N ALA A 147 -18.12 -0.21 -15.52
CA ALA A 147 -18.28 1.04 -14.79
C ALA A 147 -18.00 0.86 -13.30
N GLN A 148 -18.47 -0.22 -12.70
CA GLN A 148 -18.22 -0.55 -11.29
C GLN A 148 -16.75 -0.87 -11.04
N PHE A 149 -16.01 -1.40 -12.01
CA PHE A 149 -14.58 -1.66 -11.85
C PHE A 149 -13.77 -0.38 -11.71
N LEU A 150 -14.03 0.64 -12.53
CA LEU A 150 -13.36 1.94 -12.41
C LEU A 150 -13.63 2.60 -11.06
N GLU A 151 -14.89 2.60 -10.61
CA GLU A 151 -15.26 3.14 -9.30
C GLU A 151 -14.60 2.39 -8.15
N ASN A 152 -14.53 1.05 -8.24
CA ASN A 152 -13.86 0.22 -7.24
C ASN A 152 -12.33 0.49 -7.20
N ASN A 153 -11.71 0.69 -8.35
CA ASN A 153 -10.29 1.01 -8.43
C ASN A 153 -9.97 2.35 -7.78
N GLU A 154 -10.77 3.40 -8.07
CA GLU A 154 -10.65 4.70 -7.41
C GLU A 154 -10.85 4.58 -5.90
N LEU A 155 -11.85 3.81 -5.45
CA LEU A 155 -12.09 3.56 -4.03
C LEU A 155 -10.89 2.88 -3.38
N THR A 156 -10.30 1.89 -4.04
CA THR A 156 -9.11 1.17 -3.55
C THR A 156 -7.92 2.10 -3.39
N ILE A 157 -7.65 2.95 -4.38
CA ILE A 157 -6.57 3.96 -4.31
C ILE A 157 -6.79 4.91 -3.13
N ARG A 158 -8.02 5.40 -2.93
CA ARG A 158 -8.37 6.28 -1.81
C ARG A 158 -8.20 5.60 -0.45
N GLN A 159 -8.56 4.33 -0.34
CA GLN A 159 -8.40 3.55 0.89
C GLN A 159 -6.92 3.30 1.22
N ILE A 160 -6.10 2.98 0.22
CA ILE A 160 -4.66 2.82 0.39
C ILE A 160 -4.02 4.16 0.79
N ALA A 161 -4.35 5.25 0.10
CA ALA A 161 -3.87 6.58 0.44
C ALA A 161 -4.23 6.97 1.88
N ALA A 162 -5.48 6.74 2.29
CA ALA A 162 -5.96 7.02 3.63
C ALA A 162 -5.19 6.22 4.71
N ALA A 163 -4.84 4.95 4.44
CA ALA A 163 -4.08 4.12 5.37
C ALA A 163 -2.65 4.64 5.63
N PHE A 164 -2.08 5.38 4.67
CA PHE A 164 -0.78 6.06 4.82
C PHE A 164 -0.92 7.55 5.17
N GLY A 165 -2.13 8.06 5.32
CA GLY A 165 -2.39 9.47 5.57
C GLY A 165 -2.03 10.39 4.40
N ILE A 166 -1.93 9.84 3.17
CA ILE A 166 -1.60 10.58 1.96
C ILE A 166 -2.88 11.20 1.39
N LYS A 167 -2.82 12.47 1.02
CA LYS A 167 -3.93 13.17 0.37
C LYS A 167 -3.94 12.89 -1.13
N MET A 168 -5.13 12.88 -1.77
CA MET A 168 -5.26 12.47 -3.18
C MET A 168 -4.48 13.38 -4.15
N HIS A 169 -4.42 14.69 -3.89
CA HIS A 169 -3.61 15.61 -4.70
C HIS A 169 -2.11 15.25 -4.75
N GLN A 170 -1.58 14.59 -3.70
CA GLN A 170 -0.20 14.11 -3.65
C GLN A 170 0.03 12.89 -4.56
N LEU A 171 -1.03 12.18 -4.92
CA LEU A 171 -1.05 11.12 -5.93
C LEU A 171 -1.37 11.65 -7.34
N ASN A 172 -1.34 12.99 -7.51
CA ASN A 172 -1.66 13.67 -8.77
C ASN A 172 -3.12 13.49 -9.22
N ASP A 173 -4.02 13.15 -8.30
CA ASP A 173 -5.46 13.17 -8.52
C ASP A 173 -6.00 14.57 -8.17
N LEU A 174 -6.27 15.37 -9.21
CA LEU A 174 -6.67 16.76 -9.11
C LEU A 174 -8.15 16.99 -9.47
N ASP A 175 -8.93 15.96 -9.71
CA ASP A 175 -10.30 16.02 -10.22
C ASP A 175 -11.25 16.91 -9.39
N ARG A 176 -10.95 17.13 -8.12
CA ARG A 176 -11.74 17.98 -7.20
C ARG A 176 -10.89 19.02 -6.48
N ALA A 177 -9.69 19.30 -6.99
CA ALA A 177 -8.75 20.18 -6.34
C ALA A 177 -8.81 21.59 -6.92
N THR A 178 -9.00 22.60 -6.05
CA THR A 178 -8.75 24.02 -6.36
C THR A 178 -7.41 24.42 -5.74
N HIS A 179 -6.77 25.48 -6.22
CA HIS A 179 -5.49 25.94 -5.68
C HIS A 179 -5.55 26.20 -4.17
N THR A 180 -6.60 26.84 -3.68
CA THR A 180 -6.80 27.09 -2.24
C THR A 180 -6.95 25.79 -1.44
N ASN A 181 -7.63 24.79 -2.01
CA ASN A 181 -7.79 23.49 -1.36
C ASN A 181 -6.46 22.71 -1.27
N ILE A 182 -5.59 22.85 -2.27
CA ILE A 182 -4.29 22.16 -2.28
C ILE A 182 -3.39 22.68 -1.16
N GLU A 183 -3.31 23.99 -0.96
CA GLU A 183 -2.52 24.61 0.11
C GLU A 183 -3.02 24.17 1.50
N GLU A 184 -4.33 24.22 1.73
CA GLU A 184 -4.91 23.77 2.99
C GLU A 184 -4.72 22.26 3.21
N GLN A 185 -4.88 21.43 2.18
CA GLN A 185 -4.64 19.99 2.26
C GLN A 185 -3.15 19.67 2.53
N GLN A 186 -2.22 20.47 2.01
CA GLN A 186 -0.81 20.30 2.27
C GLN A 186 -0.47 20.66 3.72
N ARG A 187 -1.07 21.71 4.26
CA ARG A 187 -0.95 22.07 5.67
C ARG A 187 -1.55 20.98 6.57
N GLN A 188 -2.71 20.46 6.22
CA GLN A 188 -3.34 19.36 6.94
C GLN A 188 -2.51 18.07 6.90
N PHE A 189 -1.90 17.75 5.75
CA PHE A 189 -1.00 16.59 5.65
C PHE A 189 0.18 16.72 6.62
N TYR A 190 0.75 17.90 6.74
CA TYR A 190 1.81 18.13 7.72
C TYR A 190 1.31 17.89 9.13
N VAL A 191 0.17 18.47 9.52
CA VAL A 191 -0.37 18.37 10.89
C VAL A 191 -0.83 16.96 11.21
N ASP A 192 -1.60 16.34 10.30
CA ASP A 192 -2.28 15.06 10.56
C ASP A 192 -1.32 13.85 10.40
N THR A 193 -0.38 13.92 9.46
CA THR A 193 0.43 12.76 9.06
C THR A 193 1.90 12.91 9.44
N LEU A 194 2.53 14.02 9.07
CA LEU A 194 3.97 14.17 9.25
C LEU A 194 4.35 14.52 10.69
N MET A 195 3.61 15.40 11.35
CA MET A 195 3.96 15.91 12.67
C MET A 195 4.10 14.79 13.71
N ALA A 196 3.22 13.81 13.70
CA ALA A 196 3.30 12.67 14.61
C ALA A 196 4.59 11.85 14.41
N ASN A 197 4.96 11.59 13.15
CA ASN A 197 6.18 10.87 12.82
C ASN A 197 7.44 11.67 13.15
N LEU A 198 7.45 12.95 12.81
CA LEU A 198 8.59 13.84 13.11
C LEU A 198 8.81 13.97 14.62
N THR A 199 7.73 14.16 15.38
CA THR A 199 7.82 14.26 16.86
C THR A 199 8.38 12.96 17.47
N MET A 200 7.96 11.80 16.97
CA MET A 200 8.51 10.53 17.43
C MET A 200 10.02 10.43 17.15
N TYR A 201 10.46 10.85 15.97
CA TYR A 201 11.90 10.87 15.64
C TYR A 201 12.67 11.86 16.51
N GLU A 202 12.14 13.08 16.71
CA GLU A 202 12.74 14.10 17.56
C GLU A 202 12.92 13.61 19.00
N GLN A 203 11.90 12.98 19.56
CA GLN A 203 11.93 12.43 20.91
C GLN A 203 12.94 11.30 21.06
N GLU A 204 12.94 10.34 20.16
CA GLU A 204 13.87 9.21 20.18
C GLU A 204 15.33 9.67 20.01
N MET A 205 15.59 10.59 19.09
CA MET A 205 16.92 11.19 18.90
C MET A 205 17.35 12.02 20.12
N THR A 206 16.49 12.86 20.64
CA THR A 206 16.76 13.67 21.82
C THR A 206 17.13 12.78 23.00
N TYR A 207 16.34 11.75 23.24
CA TYR A 207 16.55 10.85 24.38
C TYR A 207 17.85 10.04 24.28
N LYS A 208 18.23 9.58 23.08
CA LYS A 208 19.34 8.62 22.91
C LYS A 208 20.65 9.24 22.45
N LEU A 209 20.62 10.32 21.66
CA LEU A 209 21.84 10.94 21.12
C LEU A 209 22.47 11.98 22.02
N LEU A 210 21.66 12.69 22.81
CA LEU A 210 22.15 13.75 23.68
C LEU A 210 22.68 13.20 25.01
N LEU A 211 23.68 13.86 25.55
CA LEU A 211 24.20 13.58 26.89
C LEU A 211 23.24 14.10 27.97
N ASN A 212 23.30 13.51 29.15
CA ASN A 212 22.46 13.96 30.27
C ASN A 212 22.74 15.42 30.66
N SER A 213 24.00 15.90 30.50
CA SER A 213 24.36 17.31 30.69
C SER A 213 23.69 18.22 29.68
N GLU A 214 23.67 17.80 28.39
CA GLU A 214 23.05 18.57 27.32
C GLU A 214 21.50 18.61 27.49
N LEU A 215 20.89 17.49 27.90
CA LEU A 215 19.46 17.45 28.24
C LEU A 215 19.13 18.40 29.42
N SER A 216 19.98 18.45 30.47
CA SER A 216 19.74 19.34 31.61
C SER A 216 19.93 20.82 31.25
N GLU A 217 20.69 21.13 30.23
CA GLU A 217 20.86 22.47 29.66
C GLU A 217 19.75 22.84 28.67
N GLY A 218 18.81 21.93 28.39
CA GLY A 218 17.66 22.19 27.56
C GLY A 218 17.89 21.94 26.06
N TYR A 219 18.99 21.26 25.67
CA TYR A 219 19.19 20.88 24.27
C TYR A 219 18.19 19.79 23.84
N TYR A 220 17.74 19.87 22.61
CA TYR A 220 16.84 18.88 21.99
C TYR A 220 17.03 18.82 20.47
N CYS A 221 16.68 17.70 19.88
CA CYS A 221 16.66 17.52 18.43
C CYS A 221 15.31 17.99 17.88
N LYS A 222 15.32 18.82 16.83
CA LYS A 222 14.13 19.34 16.18
C LYS A 222 14.29 19.36 14.66
N PHE A 223 13.24 18.95 13.94
CA PHE A 223 13.19 19.15 12.50
C PHE A 223 12.80 20.58 12.16
N ASN A 224 13.49 21.19 11.21
CA ASN A 224 13.06 22.48 10.68
C ASN A 224 11.98 22.26 9.61
N VAL A 225 10.75 22.50 9.97
CA VAL A 225 9.57 22.33 9.11
C VAL A 225 9.19 23.60 8.33
N ASP A 226 9.88 24.73 8.57
CA ASP A 226 9.59 25.99 7.89
C ASP A 226 9.68 25.88 6.36
N ALA A 227 10.49 24.93 5.86
CA ALA A 227 10.59 24.66 4.42
C ALA A 227 9.29 24.12 3.82
N LEU A 228 8.49 23.39 4.60
CA LEU A 228 7.21 22.80 4.16
C LEU A 228 6.09 23.85 4.16
N THR A 229 6.17 24.84 5.03
CA THR A 229 5.19 25.91 5.16
C THR A 229 5.50 27.14 4.30
N ARG A 230 6.69 27.17 3.67
CA ARG A 230 7.13 28.30 2.84
C ARG A 230 6.38 28.46 1.52
N ALA A 231 5.50 27.54 1.15
CA ALA A 231 4.65 27.67 -0.04
C ALA A 231 3.65 28.84 0.07
N ASP A 232 3.34 29.29 1.29
CA ASP A 232 2.42 30.41 1.52
C ASP A 232 3.22 31.71 1.76
N ILE A 233 3.72 32.29 0.66
CA ILE A 233 4.46 33.56 0.69
C ILE A 233 3.53 34.74 1.07
N LYS A 234 2.24 34.66 0.81
CA LYS A 234 1.29 35.73 1.09
C LYS A 234 1.03 35.96 2.57
N THR A 235 0.84 34.89 3.33
CA THR A 235 0.54 34.95 4.78
C THR A 235 1.73 35.39 5.64
N ARG A 236 2.92 35.48 5.05
CA ARG A 236 4.13 35.87 5.78
C ARG A 236 4.38 37.38 5.78
N TYR A 237 3.69 38.13 4.92
CA TYR A 237 3.87 39.58 4.75
C TYR A 237 2.63 40.41 5.19
N GLU A 238 1.60 39.74 5.70
CA GLU A 238 0.49 40.34 6.47
C GLU A 238 0.72 40.12 7.97
#